data_275bd5139cdd4d82f847ef1cacdea4ab
#
_entry.id   275bd5139cdd4d82f847ef1cacdea4ab
#
_cell.length_a   1.000
_cell.length_b   1.000
_cell.length_c   1.000
_cell.angle_alpha   90.00
_cell.angle_beta   90.00
_cell.angle_gamma   90.00
#
_symmetry.space_group_name_H-M   'P 1'
#
loop_
_entity.id
_entity.type
_entity.pdbx_description
1 polymer ?
#
loop_
_entity_poly.entity_id
_entity_poly.type
_entity_poly.pdbx_seq_one_letter_code
_entity_poly.pdbx_strand_id
1 'polypeptide(L)'
;KESVNTLITMPNQRLLGMVERTTPMKEAFNQANDILLQACRGIADLITTPGLINLDFADVRTIMRDMGGMALMGSGVGSGENRAVIAAQNAMCSPLLEEGSIQGARGVLINISGGENLSLFEVNEACSLIHEVAHEDANIIFGSVIDPAMADDIRVTVIATGFGQGPAVREVPPLTGESTGTDGRDVPAYIRAKGDKKDLALS
;
A
#
# COMPACT_ATOMS: atom_id res chain seq x y z
N LYS A 1 14.35 11.45 -8.35
CA LYS A 1 14.31 10.15 -7.65
C LYS A 1 15.08 10.18 -6.32
N GLU A 2 16.18 10.91 -6.24
CA GLU A 2 17.03 10.98 -5.04
C GLU A 2 16.44 11.84 -3.91
N SER A 3 15.47 12.68 -4.21
CA SER A 3 14.90 13.67 -3.27
C SER A 3 13.51 13.32 -2.73
N VAL A 4 12.94 12.17 -3.15
CA VAL A 4 11.60 11.73 -2.75
C VAL A 4 11.60 10.26 -2.34
N ASN A 5 10.78 9.91 -1.37
CA ASN A 5 10.67 8.53 -0.88
C ASN A 5 9.90 7.64 -1.88
N THR A 6 8.80 8.15 -2.42
CA THR A 6 7.97 7.47 -3.40
C THR A 6 7.66 8.36 -4.58
N LEU A 7 7.67 7.80 -5.77
CA LEU A 7 7.33 8.47 -7.01
C LEU A 7 6.18 7.71 -7.69
N ILE A 8 5.00 8.33 -7.77
CA ILE A 8 3.89 7.81 -8.55
C ILE A 8 4.10 8.24 -9.99
N THR A 9 4.18 7.28 -10.90
CA THR A 9 4.38 7.53 -12.32
C THR A 9 3.19 7.05 -13.13
N MET A 10 2.81 7.83 -14.13
CA MET A 10 1.82 7.44 -15.12
C MET A 10 2.46 7.46 -16.51
N PRO A 11 2.68 6.28 -17.12
CA PRO A 11 3.25 6.23 -18.46
C PRO A 11 2.28 6.80 -19.50
N ASN A 12 2.72 7.78 -20.30
CA ASN A 12 1.86 8.41 -21.31
C ASN A 12 1.29 7.40 -22.34
N GLN A 13 2.01 6.32 -22.60
CA GLN A 13 1.53 5.26 -23.50
C GLN A 13 0.27 4.57 -22.96
N ARG A 14 0.10 4.49 -21.65
CA ARG A 14 -1.08 3.89 -21.01
C ARG A 14 -2.32 4.78 -21.17
N LEU A 15 -2.12 6.10 -21.25
CA LEU A 15 -3.21 7.04 -21.56
C LEU A 15 -3.84 6.79 -22.91
N LEU A 16 -3.04 6.38 -23.91
CA LEU A 16 -3.55 6.06 -25.25
C LEU A 16 -4.50 4.86 -25.24
N GLY A 17 -4.36 3.96 -24.28
CA GLY A 17 -5.27 2.82 -24.08
C GLY A 17 -6.59 3.18 -23.40
N MET A 18 -6.66 4.36 -22.77
CA MET A 18 -7.83 4.83 -22.01
C MET A 18 -8.70 5.81 -22.79
N VAL A 19 -8.17 6.39 -23.87
CA VAL A 19 -8.88 7.37 -24.69
C VAL A 19 -9.26 6.78 -26.04
N GLU A 20 -10.37 7.26 -26.57
CA GLU A 20 -10.80 6.89 -27.93
C GLU A 20 -9.88 7.57 -28.97
N ARG A 21 -9.75 6.98 -30.15
CA ARG A 21 -8.92 7.51 -31.25
C ARG A 21 -9.34 8.91 -31.70
N THR A 22 -10.58 9.28 -31.45
CA THR A 22 -11.19 10.56 -31.80
C THR A 22 -11.10 11.60 -30.69
N THR A 23 -10.62 11.22 -29.49
CA THR A 23 -10.52 12.12 -28.33
C THR A 23 -9.52 13.26 -28.61
N PRO A 24 -9.93 14.52 -28.47
CA PRO A 24 -9.02 15.65 -28.61
C PRO A 24 -7.87 15.57 -27.61
N MET A 25 -6.67 16.01 -28.02
CA MET A 25 -5.47 15.94 -27.21
C MET A 25 -5.63 16.63 -25.84
N LYS A 26 -6.35 17.77 -25.81
CA LYS A 26 -6.65 18.50 -24.57
C LYS A 26 -7.47 17.65 -23.60
N GLU A 27 -8.45 16.92 -24.11
CA GLU A 27 -9.32 16.08 -23.31
C GLU A 27 -8.57 14.84 -22.78
N ALA A 28 -7.72 14.24 -23.58
CA ALA A 28 -6.83 13.15 -23.16
C ALA A 28 -5.92 13.59 -21.99
N PHE A 29 -5.34 14.78 -22.05
CA PHE A 29 -4.55 15.31 -20.94
C PHE A 29 -5.40 15.68 -19.73
N ASN A 30 -6.62 16.13 -19.88
CA ASN A 30 -7.52 16.37 -18.76
C ASN A 30 -7.85 15.05 -18.04
N GLN A 31 -8.14 13.98 -18.77
CA GLN A 31 -8.36 12.65 -18.16
C GLN A 31 -7.11 12.19 -17.38
N ALA A 32 -5.91 12.41 -17.92
CA ALA A 32 -4.67 12.13 -17.21
C ALA A 32 -4.53 12.92 -15.90
N ASN A 33 -4.86 14.21 -15.94
CA ASN A 33 -4.83 15.07 -14.76
C ASN A 33 -5.86 14.63 -13.71
N ASP A 34 -7.05 14.21 -14.14
CA ASP A 34 -8.11 13.73 -13.24
C ASP A 34 -7.68 12.47 -12.50
N ILE A 35 -6.99 11.56 -13.18
CA ILE A 35 -6.45 10.34 -12.57
C ILE A 35 -5.38 10.68 -11.53
N LEU A 36 -4.45 11.58 -11.86
CA LEU A 36 -3.42 12.02 -10.90
C LEU A 36 -4.05 12.76 -9.71
N LEU A 37 -5.09 13.55 -9.97
CA LEU A 37 -5.84 14.22 -8.92
C LEU A 37 -6.53 13.21 -8.00
N GLN A 38 -7.14 12.16 -8.56
CA GLN A 38 -7.73 11.06 -7.78
C GLN A 38 -6.69 10.34 -6.92
N ALA A 39 -5.47 10.11 -7.45
CA ALA A 39 -4.38 9.54 -6.68
C ALA A 39 -4.01 10.39 -5.47
N CYS A 40 -3.78 11.69 -5.70
CA CYS A 40 -3.43 12.62 -4.63
C CYS A 40 -4.54 12.72 -3.59
N ARG A 41 -5.79 12.84 -4.04
CA ARG A 41 -6.96 12.86 -3.15
C ARG A 41 -7.09 11.56 -2.38
N GLY A 42 -6.99 10.41 -3.03
CA GLY A 42 -7.10 9.10 -2.38
C GLY A 42 -6.14 8.94 -1.20
N ILE A 43 -4.92 9.48 -1.30
CA ILE A 43 -3.95 9.45 -0.19
C ILE A 43 -4.30 10.53 0.85
N ALA A 44 -4.60 11.75 0.40
CA ALA A 44 -4.89 12.85 1.31
C ALA A 44 -6.16 12.57 2.14
N ASP A 45 -7.21 12.11 1.49
CA ASP A 45 -8.51 11.86 2.13
C ASP A 45 -8.43 10.76 3.19
N LEU A 46 -7.60 9.72 2.99
CA LEU A 46 -7.35 8.69 4.00
C LEU A 46 -6.79 9.23 5.31
N ILE A 47 -6.06 10.35 5.25
CA ILE A 47 -5.41 10.97 6.42
C ILE A 47 -6.28 12.07 6.99
N THR A 48 -6.98 12.84 6.14
CA THR A 48 -7.64 14.10 6.54
C THR A 48 -9.15 13.97 6.71
N THR A 49 -9.77 12.98 6.08
CA THR A 49 -11.23 12.83 6.05
C THR A 49 -11.66 11.68 6.95
N PRO A 50 -12.58 11.92 7.90
CA PRO A 50 -13.12 10.83 8.72
C PRO A 50 -13.85 9.80 7.86
N GLY A 51 -13.56 8.53 8.08
CA GLY A 51 -14.19 7.40 7.40
C GLY A 51 -14.61 6.32 8.39
N LEU A 52 -15.08 5.19 7.87
CA LEU A 52 -15.37 4.00 8.69
C LEU A 52 -14.09 3.40 9.27
N ILE A 53 -13.01 3.42 8.48
CA ILE A 53 -11.69 2.93 8.87
C ILE A 53 -10.69 4.02 8.53
N ASN A 54 -10.12 4.63 9.57
CA ASN A 54 -9.11 5.67 9.42
C ASN A 54 -7.72 5.07 9.53
N LEU A 55 -6.84 5.55 8.67
CA LEU A 55 -5.41 5.26 8.75
C LEU A 55 -4.70 6.38 9.51
N ASP A 56 -3.73 6.00 10.31
CA ASP A 56 -2.82 7.00 10.83
C ASP A 56 -1.71 7.32 9.81
N PHE A 57 -1.06 8.47 9.99
CA PHE A 57 0.01 8.89 9.10
C PHE A 57 1.23 7.94 9.16
N ALA A 58 1.42 7.25 10.27
CA ALA A 58 2.54 6.32 10.44
C ALA A 58 2.39 5.11 9.51
N ASP A 59 1.17 4.60 9.33
CA ASP A 59 0.87 3.49 8.43
C ASP A 59 1.15 3.87 6.97
N VAL A 60 0.60 5.01 6.53
CA VAL A 60 0.86 5.52 5.17
C VAL A 60 2.35 5.76 4.93
N ARG A 61 3.05 6.29 5.95
CA ARG A 61 4.50 6.53 5.87
C ARG A 61 5.28 5.23 5.72
N THR A 62 4.90 4.17 6.41
CA THR A 62 5.54 2.85 6.31
C THR A 62 5.49 2.34 4.88
N ILE A 63 4.32 2.38 4.23
CA ILE A 63 4.19 1.97 2.83
C ILE A 63 4.98 2.89 1.90
N MET A 64 4.84 4.20 2.06
CA MET A 64 5.38 5.17 1.11
C MET A 64 6.87 5.47 1.30
N ARG A 65 7.41 5.33 2.50
CA ARG A 65 8.82 5.60 2.78
C ARG A 65 9.65 4.34 2.82
N ASP A 66 9.24 3.36 3.63
CA ASP A 66 10.09 2.21 3.95
C ASP A 66 10.05 1.16 2.83
N MET A 67 8.94 1.08 2.12
CA MET A 67 8.76 0.25 0.92
C MET A 67 8.79 1.07 -0.38
N GLY A 68 9.13 2.36 -0.29
CA GLY A 68 9.02 3.35 -1.35
C GLY A 68 9.80 3.03 -2.63
N GLY A 69 9.94 4.03 -3.48
CA GLY A 69 10.52 3.89 -4.81
C GLY A 69 9.52 4.25 -5.89
N MET A 70 9.39 3.40 -6.92
CA MET A 70 8.33 3.57 -7.92
C MET A 70 7.02 3.03 -7.36
N ALA A 71 5.95 3.81 -7.48
CA ALA A 71 4.61 3.36 -7.16
C ALA A 71 3.73 3.42 -8.41
N LEU A 72 2.90 2.40 -8.56
CA LEU A 72 1.87 2.32 -9.58
C LEU A 72 0.51 2.43 -8.91
N MET A 73 -0.47 2.92 -9.65
CA MET A 73 -1.81 3.15 -9.15
C MET A 73 -2.85 2.59 -10.09
N GLY A 74 -3.91 2.02 -9.52
CA GLY A 74 -5.13 1.68 -10.21
C GLY A 74 -6.33 2.28 -9.49
N SER A 75 -7.34 2.68 -10.23
CA SER A 75 -8.61 3.14 -9.69
C SER A 75 -9.76 2.52 -10.47
N GLY A 76 -10.79 2.11 -9.76
CA GLY A 76 -12.01 1.55 -10.32
C GLY A 76 -13.24 2.06 -9.60
N VAL A 77 -14.33 2.17 -10.33
CA VAL A 77 -15.65 2.54 -9.81
C VAL A 77 -16.62 1.39 -10.06
N GLY A 78 -17.47 1.13 -9.11
CA GLY A 78 -18.53 0.14 -9.20
C GLY A 78 -19.87 0.71 -8.71
N SER A 79 -20.94 0.28 -9.34
CA SER A 79 -22.33 0.67 -9.06
C SER A 79 -23.22 -0.56 -8.97
N GLY A 80 -24.37 -0.45 -8.29
CA GLY A 80 -25.37 -1.51 -8.20
C GLY A 80 -25.05 -2.58 -7.17
N GLU A 81 -25.59 -3.81 -7.35
CA GLU A 81 -25.40 -4.89 -6.40
C GLU A 81 -23.93 -5.30 -6.29
N ASN A 82 -23.16 -5.75 -6.23
CA ASN A 82 -21.72 -6.10 -6.13
C ASN A 82 -20.77 -4.93 -6.45
N ARG A 83 -21.18 -3.70 -6.18
CA ARG A 83 -20.39 -2.49 -6.51
C ARG A 83 -18.97 -2.50 -5.95
N ALA A 84 -18.76 -3.07 -4.78
CA ALA A 84 -17.45 -3.19 -4.16
C ALA A 84 -16.52 -4.14 -4.93
N VAL A 85 -17.03 -5.30 -5.34
CA VAL A 85 -16.33 -6.29 -6.15
C VAL A 85 -15.97 -5.70 -7.52
N ILE A 86 -16.95 -5.06 -8.17
CA ILE A 86 -16.76 -4.42 -9.49
C ILE A 86 -15.70 -3.33 -9.39
N ALA A 87 -15.78 -2.47 -8.37
CA ALA A 87 -14.79 -1.41 -8.15
C ALA A 87 -13.38 -1.96 -7.92
N ALA A 88 -13.23 -3.01 -7.10
CA ALA A 88 -11.95 -3.65 -6.85
C ALA A 88 -11.37 -4.30 -8.12
N GLN A 89 -12.18 -5.03 -8.88
CA GLN A 89 -11.77 -5.63 -10.15
C GLN A 89 -11.33 -4.56 -11.17
N ASN A 90 -12.13 -3.50 -11.32
CA ASN A 90 -11.79 -2.39 -12.21
C ASN A 90 -10.49 -1.68 -11.78
N ALA A 91 -10.25 -1.54 -10.48
CA ALA A 91 -9.01 -0.98 -9.95
C ALA A 91 -7.80 -1.85 -10.28
N MET A 92 -7.91 -3.17 -10.10
CA MET A 92 -6.85 -4.14 -10.41
C MET A 92 -6.59 -4.29 -11.91
N CYS A 93 -7.63 -4.18 -12.73
CA CYS A 93 -7.54 -4.21 -14.19
C CYS A 93 -7.21 -2.85 -14.82
N SER A 94 -6.97 -1.83 -14.00
CA SER A 94 -6.66 -0.48 -14.50
C SER A 94 -5.44 -0.52 -15.42
N PRO A 95 -5.49 0.12 -16.60
CA PRO A 95 -4.34 0.19 -17.52
C PRO A 95 -3.11 0.87 -16.91
N LEU A 96 -3.28 1.57 -15.80
CA LEU A 96 -2.19 2.24 -15.07
C LEU A 96 -1.40 1.30 -14.17
N LEU A 97 -2.01 0.18 -13.77
CA LEU A 97 -1.30 -0.96 -13.19
C LEU A 97 -0.79 -1.86 -14.31
N GLU A 98 0.44 -2.28 -14.22
CA GLU A 98 0.95 -3.32 -15.12
C GLU A 98 0.42 -4.69 -14.70
N GLU A 99 0.24 -5.60 -15.67
CA GLU A 99 -0.13 -6.97 -15.35
C GLU A 99 0.90 -7.58 -14.37
N GLY A 100 0.40 -8.11 -13.26
CA GLY A 100 1.24 -8.66 -12.19
C GLY A 100 1.86 -7.63 -11.25
N SER A 101 1.57 -6.33 -11.41
CA SER A 101 2.16 -5.31 -10.52
C SER A 101 1.74 -5.46 -9.06
N ILE A 102 0.50 -5.84 -8.78
CA ILE A 102 0.04 -6.09 -7.40
C ILE A 102 0.76 -7.31 -6.82
N GLN A 103 0.95 -8.37 -7.59
CA GLN A 103 1.69 -9.57 -7.18
C GLN A 103 3.17 -9.32 -6.89
N GLY A 104 3.77 -8.34 -7.57
CA GLY A 104 5.17 -7.94 -7.36
C GLY A 104 5.36 -6.84 -6.32
N ALA A 105 4.28 -6.27 -5.81
CA ALA A 105 4.33 -5.18 -4.83
C ALA A 105 4.55 -5.74 -3.41
N ARG A 106 5.37 -5.06 -2.63
CA ARG A 106 5.58 -5.36 -1.21
C ARG A 106 4.78 -4.45 -0.29
N GLY A 107 4.36 -3.31 -0.79
CA GLY A 107 3.47 -2.40 -0.09
C GLY A 107 2.24 -2.12 -0.95
N VAL A 108 1.06 -2.26 -0.39
CA VAL A 108 -0.20 -1.96 -1.05
C VAL A 108 -1.03 -1.08 -0.14
N LEU A 109 -1.42 0.09 -0.64
CA LEU A 109 -2.35 0.98 0.02
C LEU A 109 -3.68 0.95 -0.74
N ILE A 110 -4.76 0.66 -0.02
CA ILE A 110 -6.11 0.58 -0.57
C ILE A 110 -6.95 1.69 0.03
N ASN A 111 -7.51 2.54 -0.82
CA ASN A 111 -8.53 3.51 -0.44
C ASN A 111 -9.88 3.12 -1.01
N ILE A 112 -10.88 3.01 -0.16
CA ILE A 112 -12.27 2.72 -0.54
C ILE A 112 -13.12 3.93 -0.19
N SER A 113 -13.64 4.60 -1.20
CA SER A 113 -14.54 5.75 -1.04
C SER A 113 -15.93 5.37 -1.49
N GLY A 114 -16.93 5.75 -0.73
CA GLY A 114 -18.35 5.51 -1.06
C GLY A 114 -19.26 6.48 -0.34
N GLY A 115 -20.55 6.44 -0.68
CA GLY A 115 -21.58 7.25 -0.03
C GLY A 115 -21.82 6.83 1.43
N GLU A 116 -22.79 7.48 2.07
CA GLU A 116 -23.18 7.20 3.47
C GLU A 116 -23.69 5.76 3.69
N ASN A 117 -24.09 5.09 2.62
CA ASN A 117 -24.55 3.70 2.62
C ASN A 117 -23.45 2.67 2.44
N LEU A 118 -22.15 3.08 2.44
CA LEU A 118 -21.02 2.17 2.37
C LEU A 118 -20.99 1.28 3.62
N SER A 119 -21.05 -0.03 3.42
CA SER A 119 -21.05 -1.00 4.50
C SER A 119 -19.66 -1.57 4.79
N LEU A 120 -19.43 -2.00 6.02
CA LEU A 120 -18.20 -2.69 6.40
C LEU A 120 -18.01 -4.00 5.63
N PHE A 121 -19.10 -4.67 5.27
CA PHE A 121 -19.06 -5.89 4.48
C PHE A 121 -18.48 -5.64 3.08
N GLU A 122 -18.94 -4.59 2.39
CA GLU A 122 -18.44 -4.19 1.08
C GLU A 122 -16.95 -3.82 1.13
N VAL A 123 -16.53 -3.09 2.17
CA VAL A 123 -15.12 -2.77 2.39
C VAL A 123 -14.28 -4.04 2.53
N ASN A 124 -14.74 -4.99 3.36
CA ASN A 124 -14.03 -6.24 3.56
C ASN A 124 -13.97 -7.11 2.29
N GLU A 125 -15.04 -7.15 1.51
CA GLU A 125 -15.11 -7.89 0.26
C GLU A 125 -14.13 -7.35 -0.79
N ALA A 126 -14.08 -6.02 -0.97
CA ALA A 126 -13.11 -5.39 -1.85
C ALA A 126 -11.66 -5.64 -1.41
N CYS A 127 -11.38 -5.54 -0.11
CA CYS A 127 -10.05 -5.80 0.44
C CYS A 127 -9.62 -7.26 0.26
N SER A 128 -10.53 -8.22 0.46
CA SER A 128 -10.25 -9.65 0.32
C SER A 128 -9.83 -10.00 -1.10
N LEU A 129 -10.52 -9.45 -2.11
CA LEU A 129 -10.16 -9.66 -3.52
C LEU A 129 -8.76 -9.14 -3.86
N ILE A 130 -8.41 -7.97 -3.34
CA ILE A 130 -7.08 -7.39 -3.59
C ILE A 130 -6.00 -8.19 -2.84
N HIS A 131 -6.32 -8.67 -1.64
CA HIS A 131 -5.42 -9.48 -0.82
C HIS A 131 -5.10 -10.83 -1.50
N GLU A 132 -6.08 -11.47 -2.15
CA GLU A 132 -5.88 -12.73 -2.89
C GLU A 132 -4.90 -12.60 -4.07
N VAL A 133 -4.82 -11.41 -4.67
CA VAL A 133 -3.93 -11.13 -5.81
C VAL A 133 -2.58 -10.59 -5.38
N ALA A 134 -2.47 -10.05 -4.16
CA ALA A 134 -1.24 -9.49 -3.64
C ALA A 134 -0.21 -10.56 -3.28
N HIS A 135 1.06 -10.18 -3.18
CA HIS A 135 2.13 -11.07 -2.71
C HIS A 135 1.88 -11.49 -1.25
N GLU A 136 2.21 -12.74 -0.89
CA GLU A 136 2.02 -13.27 0.47
C GLU A 136 2.72 -12.44 1.55
N ASP A 137 3.88 -11.86 1.23
CA ASP A 137 4.65 -11.00 2.12
C ASP A 137 4.31 -9.50 1.95
N ALA A 138 3.25 -9.16 1.21
CA ALA A 138 2.89 -7.76 1.00
C ALA A 138 2.32 -7.15 2.29
N ASN A 139 2.80 -5.96 2.64
CA ASN A 139 2.17 -5.16 3.67
C ASN A 139 0.99 -4.40 3.06
N ILE A 140 -0.22 -4.82 3.41
CA ILE A 140 -1.45 -4.25 2.87
C ILE A 140 -2.10 -3.39 3.96
N ILE A 141 -2.28 -2.12 3.63
CA ILE A 141 -2.97 -1.16 4.48
C ILE A 141 -4.20 -0.65 3.74
N PHE A 142 -5.33 -0.61 4.40
CA PHE A 142 -6.57 -0.13 3.79
C PHE A 142 -7.28 0.86 4.69
N GLY A 143 -7.98 1.79 4.07
CA GLY A 143 -8.85 2.73 4.74
C GLY A 143 -10.09 3.03 3.93
N SER A 144 -11.09 3.62 4.58
CA SER A 144 -12.33 3.99 3.92
C SER A 144 -12.70 5.43 4.21
N VAL A 145 -13.23 6.10 3.19
CA VAL A 145 -13.66 7.49 3.23
C VAL A 145 -15.13 7.56 2.85
N ILE A 146 -15.90 8.31 3.62
CA ILE A 146 -17.30 8.60 3.29
C ILE A 146 -17.36 9.91 2.51
N ASP A 147 -17.81 9.83 1.25
CA ASP A 147 -18.06 10.96 0.36
C ASP A 147 -19.53 10.98 -0.06
N PRO A 148 -20.36 11.85 0.50
CA PRO A 148 -21.77 11.92 0.16
C PRO A 148 -22.05 12.18 -1.33
N ALA A 149 -21.09 12.79 -2.05
CA ALA A 149 -21.23 13.03 -3.49
C ALA A 149 -21.21 11.75 -4.33
N MET A 150 -20.74 10.65 -3.77
CA MET A 150 -20.68 9.36 -4.47
C MET A 150 -22.01 8.60 -4.50
N ALA A 151 -22.99 9.03 -3.68
CA ALA A 151 -24.31 8.41 -3.61
C ALA A 151 -24.24 6.87 -3.47
N ASP A 152 -24.64 6.14 -4.50
CA ASP A 152 -24.65 4.67 -4.52
C ASP A 152 -23.40 4.05 -5.16
N ASP A 153 -22.42 4.83 -5.55
CA ASP A 153 -21.20 4.33 -6.17
C ASP A 153 -20.10 4.05 -5.10
N ILE A 154 -19.25 3.09 -5.41
CA ILE A 154 -18.02 2.84 -4.67
C ILE A 154 -16.84 3.04 -5.61
N ARG A 155 -15.81 3.73 -5.11
CA ARG A 155 -14.51 3.85 -5.77
C ARG A 155 -13.46 3.15 -4.94
N VAL A 156 -12.70 2.29 -5.58
CA VAL A 156 -11.52 1.64 -5.02
C VAL A 156 -10.29 2.20 -5.71
N THR A 157 -9.33 2.69 -4.94
CA THR A 157 -8.03 3.13 -5.43
C THR A 157 -6.95 2.30 -4.76
N VAL A 158 -6.11 1.67 -5.58
CA VAL A 158 -5.01 0.81 -5.14
C VAL A 158 -3.70 1.48 -5.53
N ILE A 159 -2.80 1.63 -4.58
CA ILE A 159 -1.44 2.12 -4.81
C ILE A 159 -0.48 1.02 -4.41
N ALA A 160 0.27 0.52 -5.37
CA ALA A 160 1.22 -0.56 -5.21
C ALA A 160 2.65 -0.01 -5.29
N THR A 161 3.52 -0.42 -4.38
CA THR A 161 4.91 0.06 -4.26
C THR A 161 5.85 -1.08 -3.85
N GLY A 162 7.16 -0.82 -3.84
CA GLY A 162 8.15 -1.81 -3.42
C GLY A 162 8.54 -2.81 -4.51
N PHE A 163 8.38 -2.46 -5.78
CA PHE A 163 8.75 -3.31 -6.91
C PHE A 163 10.26 -3.51 -7.02
N GLY A 164 10.71 -4.76 -7.13
CA GLY A 164 12.11 -5.08 -7.45
C GLY A 164 13.11 -4.88 -6.33
N GLN A 165 12.68 -4.59 -5.12
CA GLN A 165 13.55 -4.64 -3.95
C GLN A 165 13.43 -6.04 -3.33
N GLY A 166 14.57 -6.74 -3.21
CA GLY A 166 14.68 -7.92 -2.35
C GLY A 166 14.19 -7.59 -0.92
N PRO A 167 13.94 -8.58 -0.04
CA PRO A 167 13.52 -8.30 1.32
C PRO A 167 14.40 -7.21 1.88
N ALA A 168 13.78 -6.12 2.38
CA ALA A 168 14.52 -5.13 3.14
C ALA A 168 15.14 -5.89 4.32
N VAL A 169 16.42 -6.21 4.19
CA VAL A 169 17.20 -6.68 5.31
C VAL A 169 17.12 -5.50 6.27
N ARG A 170 16.28 -5.61 7.30
CA ARG A 170 16.43 -4.74 8.45
C ARG A 170 17.84 -5.01 8.92
N GLU A 171 18.76 -4.10 8.60
CA GLU A 171 20.04 -4.05 9.28
C GLU A 171 19.68 -3.86 10.75
N VAL A 172 19.70 -4.97 11.48
CA VAL A 172 19.75 -4.92 12.93
C VAL A 172 21.04 -4.16 13.17
N PRO A 173 20.99 -2.94 13.74
CA PRO A 173 22.21 -2.22 14.03
C PRO A 173 23.11 -3.17 14.80
N PRO A 174 24.38 -3.33 14.43
CA PRO A 174 25.28 -4.19 15.16
C PRO A 174 25.20 -3.72 16.61
N LEU A 175 24.93 -4.65 17.51
CA LEU A 175 25.09 -4.44 18.94
C LEU A 175 26.59 -4.21 19.18
N THR A 176 27.10 -3.05 18.81
CA THR A 176 28.35 -2.54 19.28
C THR A 176 28.16 -2.15 20.73
N GLY A 177 28.00 -3.17 21.56
CA GLY A 177 28.28 -3.04 22.97
C GLY A 177 29.77 -2.84 23.13
N GLU A 178 30.24 -1.61 23.04
CA GLU A 178 31.40 -1.23 23.81
C GLU A 178 31.04 -1.43 25.28
N SER A 179 31.37 -2.60 25.79
CA SER A 179 31.36 -2.88 27.22
C SER A 179 32.49 -2.08 27.89
N THR A 180 32.20 -0.82 28.19
CA THR A 180 32.93 -0.14 29.25
C THR A 180 32.38 -0.63 30.59
N GLY A 181 33.09 -1.58 31.16
CA GLY A 181 33.25 -1.79 32.59
C GLY A 181 32.02 -2.03 33.46
N THR A 182 32.13 -3.14 34.17
CA THR A 182 31.62 -3.40 35.49
C THR A 182 30.15 -3.80 35.66
N ASP A 183 30.09 -5.02 36.11
CA ASP A 183 29.07 -5.69 36.91
C ASP A 183 28.06 -6.56 36.11
N GLY A 184 28.32 -7.87 36.18
CA GLY A 184 27.60 -8.96 35.50
C GLY A 184 26.11 -9.12 35.85
N ARG A 185 25.41 -8.05 36.18
CA ARG A 185 23.99 -8.06 36.57
C ARG A 185 23.00 -7.82 35.44
N ASP A 186 23.44 -7.31 34.29
CA ASP A 186 22.56 -6.93 33.19
C ASP A 186 22.41 -7.97 32.07
N VAL A 187 22.92 -9.19 32.26
CA VAL A 187 22.72 -10.27 31.30
C VAL A 187 21.48 -11.06 31.67
N PRO A 188 20.47 -11.13 30.76
CA PRO A 188 19.27 -11.91 31.01
C PRO A 188 19.56 -13.36 31.41
N ALA A 189 18.81 -13.89 32.37
CA ALA A 189 19.06 -15.19 33.01
C ALA A 189 19.17 -16.38 32.04
N TYR A 190 18.52 -16.33 30.86
CA TYR A 190 18.58 -17.38 29.84
C TYR A 190 19.91 -17.43 29.09
N ILE A 191 20.68 -16.36 29.07
CA ILE A 191 22.03 -16.32 28.47
C ILE A 191 23.05 -16.89 29.43
N ARG A 192 22.88 -16.72 30.75
CA ARG A 192 23.79 -17.29 31.80
C ARG A 192 23.76 -18.81 31.83
N ALA A 193 22.60 -19.41 31.53
CA ALA A 193 22.42 -20.88 31.57
C ALA A 193 23.11 -21.63 30.41
N LYS A 194 23.58 -20.93 29.38
CA LYS A 194 24.21 -21.57 28.20
C LYS A 194 25.74 -21.64 28.28
N GLY A 195 26.35 -20.92 29.23
CA GLY A 195 27.82 -20.89 29.45
C GLY A 195 28.38 -22.09 30.23
N ASP A 196 27.58 -22.68 31.13
CA ASP A 196 28.06 -23.69 32.06
C ASP A 196 28.04 -25.14 31.53
N LYS A 197 27.66 -25.38 30.28
CA LYS A 197 27.61 -26.75 29.72
C LYS A 197 28.79 -27.14 28.82
N LYS A 198 29.81 -26.29 28.68
CA LYS A 198 30.97 -26.61 27.83
C LYS A 198 32.21 -27.15 28.57
N ASP A 199 32.20 -27.09 29.90
CA ASP A 199 33.40 -27.52 30.69
C ASP A 199 33.26 -28.89 31.35
N LEU A 200 32.22 -29.68 31.01
CA LEU A 200 32.02 -31.03 31.63
C LEU A 200 32.21 -32.19 30.64
N ALA A 201 32.89 -31.99 29.53
CA ALA A 201 33.09 -33.07 28.53
C ALA A 201 34.57 -33.28 28.14
N LEU A 202 35.52 -33.06 29.08
CA LEU A 202 36.92 -33.51 28.93
C LEU A 202 37.54 -33.76 30.31
N SER A 203 37.18 -34.90 30.86
CA SER A 203 38.03 -35.67 31.82
C SER A 203 37.58 -37.12 31.84
#